data_456ffc823f57a0a52539be3828b7e1c3
#
_entry.id   456ffc823f57a0a52539be3828b7e1c3
#
_cell.length_a   1.000
_cell.length_b   1.000
_cell.length_c   1.000
_cell.angle_alpha   90.00
_cell.angle_beta   90.00
_cell.angle_gamma   90.00
#
_symmetry.space_group_name_H-M   'P 1'
#
loop_
_entity.id
_entity.type
_entity.pdbx_description
1 polymer ?
#
loop_
_entity_poly.entity_id
_entity_poly.type
_entity_poly.pdbx_seq_one_letter_code
_entity_poly.pdbx_strand_id
1 'polypeptide(L)'
;MLLEAVSLSHRYADGSLGLDGCSLSIRRGSRNALLGANGSGKTTLLMHCNGLLQPSAGSLRFAGAPLDMSRAGLAALRRRVGLVFQNPDRQLFSASVVEDVSFGPLNLGLDEATVRGRVAEALAAVGMSEQAKRPVHHLSFGQKKRVCIAGVLAMQPEVLLLDEPMAGLDAAMQHELLAVLDRLAGQGITIVLSTHDVDFAYRWADDIHLLAAGRCLASFAAAELPAQAAALKLAGQPLPAVVALQGALAARGIAAGTPARSLDALLAQLSLEEAR
;
A
#
# COMPACT_ATOMS: atom_id res chain seq x y z
N MET A 1 4.02 1.48 17.55
CA MET A 1 4.24 1.14 16.13
C MET A 1 3.77 -0.27 15.86
N LEU A 2 3.32 -0.58 14.64
CA LEU A 2 2.88 -1.93 14.27
C LEU A 2 3.97 -2.69 13.50
N LEU A 3 4.60 -2.05 12.52
CA LEU A 3 5.76 -2.55 11.79
C LEU A 3 6.91 -1.55 11.93
N GLU A 4 8.12 -2.04 12.16
CA GLU A 4 9.31 -1.21 12.25
C GLU A 4 10.46 -1.90 11.50
N ALA A 5 11.06 -1.19 10.55
CA ALA A 5 12.32 -1.56 9.92
C ALA A 5 13.43 -0.72 10.57
N VAL A 6 14.50 -1.39 11.01
CA VAL A 6 15.64 -0.75 11.67
C VAL A 6 16.92 -1.10 10.90
N SER A 7 17.48 -0.10 10.21
CA SER A 7 18.71 -0.20 9.39
C SER A 7 18.70 -1.41 8.46
N LEU A 8 17.55 -1.68 7.83
CA LEU A 8 17.32 -2.87 7.02
C LEU A 8 18.12 -2.79 5.73
N SER A 9 18.95 -3.79 5.47
CA SER A 9 19.73 -3.92 4.24
C SER A 9 19.43 -5.25 3.55
N HIS A 10 19.42 -5.24 2.23
CA HIS A 10 19.25 -6.43 1.41
C HIS A 10 20.07 -6.35 0.13
N ARG A 11 20.84 -7.40 -0.13
CA ARG A 11 21.58 -7.59 -1.38
C ARG A 11 21.06 -8.85 -2.07
N TYR A 12 20.69 -8.72 -3.33
CA TYR A 12 20.27 -9.84 -4.16
C TYR A 12 21.46 -10.73 -4.57
N ALA A 13 21.18 -11.95 -5.03
CA ALA A 13 22.21 -12.92 -5.43
C ALA A 13 23.08 -12.42 -6.61
N ASP A 14 22.55 -11.57 -7.47
CA ASP A 14 23.29 -10.92 -8.57
C ASP A 14 24.18 -9.75 -8.12
N GLY A 15 24.23 -9.48 -6.80
CA GLY A 15 25.01 -8.40 -6.21
C GLY A 15 24.31 -7.05 -6.18
N SER A 16 23.12 -6.90 -6.80
CA SER A 16 22.35 -5.65 -6.77
C SER A 16 21.84 -5.33 -5.36
N LEU A 17 21.80 -4.03 -5.04
CA LEU A 17 21.38 -3.54 -3.73
C LEU A 17 19.85 -3.23 -3.76
N GLY A 18 19.09 -3.98 -2.98
CA GLY A 18 17.64 -3.76 -2.83
C GLY A 18 17.31 -2.77 -1.74
N LEU A 19 17.98 -2.88 -0.56
CA LEU A 19 17.85 -1.95 0.57
C LEU A 19 19.24 -1.66 1.16
N ASP A 20 19.43 -0.43 1.67
CA ASP A 20 20.68 0.07 2.24
C ASP A 20 20.43 0.86 3.53
N GLY A 21 20.38 0.18 4.66
CA GLY A 21 20.14 0.82 5.96
C GLY A 21 18.77 1.47 6.08
N CYS A 22 17.75 0.95 5.39
CA CYS A 22 16.39 1.52 5.39
C CYS A 22 15.76 1.42 6.79
N SER A 23 15.31 2.55 7.33
CA SER A 23 14.62 2.63 8.63
C SER A 23 13.32 3.39 8.47
N LEU A 24 12.21 2.79 8.90
CA LEU A 24 10.89 3.44 8.98
C LEU A 24 9.97 2.71 9.97
N SER A 25 8.88 3.37 10.32
CA SER A 25 7.89 2.83 11.25
C SER A 25 6.47 3.06 10.75
N ILE A 26 5.65 2.02 10.78
CA ILE A 26 4.25 2.03 10.38
C ILE A 26 3.36 2.03 11.63
N ARG A 27 2.43 2.97 11.70
CA ARG A 27 1.44 3.04 12.79
C ARG A 27 0.27 2.09 12.53
N ARG A 28 -0.30 1.54 13.60
CA ARG A 28 -1.51 0.70 13.50
C ARG A 28 -2.70 1.53 13.00
N GLY A 29 -3.47 0.97 12.08
CA GLY A 29 -4.69 1.58 11.55
C GLY A 29 -4.45 2.79 10.63
N SER A 30 -3.20 3.09 10.24
CA SER A 30 -2.88 4.20 9.33
C SER A 30 -2.77 3.74 7.88
N ARG A 31 -2.99 4.70 6.97
CA ARG A 31 -2.75 4.56 5.53
C ARG A 31 -1.36 5.09 5.22
N ASN A 32 -0.48 4.24 4.72
CA ASN A 32 0.91 4.57 4.46
C ASN A 32 1.23 4.46 2.98
N ALA A 33 1.92 5.47 2.44
CA ALA A 33 2.47 5.43 1.10
C ALA A 33 3.99 5.30 1.15
N LEU A 34 4.52 4.23 0.54
CA LEU A 34 5.94 4.12 0.21
C LEU A 34 6.13 4.82 -1.15
N LEU A 35 6.57 6.08 -1.11
CA LEU A 35 6.76 6.92 -2.29
C LEU A 35 8.20 6.86 -2.79
N GLY A 36 8.39 6.69 -4.09
CA GLY A 36 9.71 6.70 -4.70
C GLY A 36 9.71 6.22 -6.14
N ALA A 37 10.76 6.52 -6.88
CA ALA A 37 10.94 6.07 -8.26
C ALA A 37 11.00 4.54 -8.38
N ASN A 38 10.88 4.01 -9.60
CA ASN A 38 11.12 2.59 -9.85
C ASN A 38 12.56 2.23 -9.47
N GLY A 39 12.75 1.07 -8.82
CA GLY A 39 14.05 0.65 -8.30
C GLY A 39 14.48 1.29 -6.97
N SER A 40 13.64 2.12 -6.33
CA SER A 40 13.98 2.75 -5.04
C SER A 40 13.97 1.79 -3.84
N GLY A 41 13.56 0.53 -4.00
CA GLY A 41 13.52 -0.49 -2.94
C GLY A 41 12.14 -0.77 -2.34
N LYS A 42 11.05 -0.15 -2.84
CA LYS A 42 9.67 -0.30 -2.30
C LYS A 42 9.22 -1.76 -2.23
N THR A 43 9.25 -2.47 -3.36
CA THR A 43 8.88 -3.90 -3.45
C THR A 43 9.74 -4.75 -2.53
N THR A 44 11.05 -4.51 -2.48
CA THR A 44 11.99 -5.23 -1.61
C THR A 44 11.61 -5.04 -0.14
N LEU A 45 11.27 -3.82 0.28
CA LEU A 45 10.81 -3.53 1.64
C LEU A 45 9.50 -4.24 1.97
N LEU A 46 8.49 -4.21 1.07
CA LEU A 46 7.22 -4.92 1.26
C LEU A 46 7.45 -6.43 1.43
N MET A 47 8.33 -7.03 0.63
CA MET A 47 8.68 -8.45 0.75
C MET A 47 9.36 -8.80 2.07
N HIS A 48 10.16 -7.89 2.64
CA HIS A 48 10.73 -8.08 3.99
C HIS A 48 9.65 -7.98 5.06
N CYS A 49 8.73 -7.00 4.96
CA CYS A 49 7.62 -6.84 5.90
C CYS A 49 6.69 -8.07 5.96
N ASN A 50 6.56 -8.83 4.87
CA ASN A 50 5.80 -10.10 4.83
C ASN A 50 6.68 -11.34 5.12
N GLY A 51 8.00 -11.18 5.28
CA GLY A 51 8.94 -12.28 5.51
C GLY A 51 9.19 -13.17 4.29
N LEU A 52 8.92 -12.68 3.06
CA LEU A 52 9.33 -13.36 1.81
C LEU A 52 10.82 -13.24 1.56
N LEU A 53 11.43 -12.13 1.98
CA LEU A 53 12.87 -11.92 1.96
C LEU A 53 13.40 -11.85 3.39
N GLN A 54 14.63 -12.31 3.57
CA GLN A 54 15.39 -12.16 4.81
C GLN A 54 16.40 -11.02 4.66
N PRO A 55 16.55 -10.14 5.65
CA PRO A 55 17.54 -9.06 5.58
C PRO A 55 18.98 -9.58 5.63
N SER A 56 19.87 -8.94 4.89
CA SER A 56 21.31 -9.18 4.99
C SER A 56 21.89 -8.53 6.25
N ALA A 57 21.30 -7.41 6.70
CA ALA A 57 21.61 -6.70 7.93
C ALA A 57 20.41 -5.89 8.41
N GLY A 58 20.45 -5.48 9.68
CA GLY A 58 19.34 -4.78 10.32
C GLY A 58 18.29 -5.75 10.86
N SER A 59 17.12 -5.23 11.23
CA SER A 59 16.05 -6.03 11.82
C SER A 59 14.68 -5.47 11.50
N LEU A 60 13.67 -6.35 11.58
CA LEU A 60 12.26 -6.01 11.53
C LEU A 60 11.59 -6.34 12.85
N ARG A 61 10.65 -5.51 13.25
CA ARG A 61 9.80 -5.73 14.43
C ARG A 61 8.33 -5.66 14.02
N PHE A 62 7.52 -6.52 14.62
CA PHE A 62 6.08 -6.49 14.46
C PHE A 62 5.41 -6.41 15.84
N ALA A 63 4.54 -5.42 16.05
CA ALA A 63 3.88 -5.15 17.33
C ALA A 63 4.87 -5.06 18.51
N GLY A 64 6.03 -4.40 18.28
CA GLY A 64 7.08 -4.20 19.28
C GLY A 64 8.04 -5.37 19.48
N ALA A 65 7.74 -6.58 18.96
CA ALA A 65 8.62 -7.75 19.07
C ALA A 65 9.47 -7.93 17.81
N PRO A 66 10.74 -8.38 17.93
CA PRO A 66 11.54 -8.78 16.77
C PRO A 66 10.82 -9.88 15.98
N LEU A 67 10.96 -9.85 14.63
CA LEU A 67 10.40 -10.92 13.81
C LEU A 67 11.14 -12.24 14.06
N ASP A 68 10.36 -13.28 14.35
CA ASP A 68 10.86 -14.65 14.35
C ASP A 68 10.97 -15.14 12.90
N MET A 69 12.20 -15.33 12.43
CA MET A 69 12.51 -15.79 11.07
C MET A 69 12.45 -17.32 10.93
N SER A 70 12.06 -18.06 11.97
CA SER A 70 11.77 -19.49 11.87
C SER A 70 10.57 -19.77 10.97
N ARG A 71 10.46 -20.99 10.46
CA ARG A 71 9.30 -21.42 9.66
C ARG A 71 7.95 -21.14 10.37
N ALA A 72 7.90 -21.39 11.66
CA ALA A 72 6.68 -21.15 12.47
C ALA A 72 6.41 -19.66 12.64
N GLY A 73 7.45 -18.84 12.93
CA GLY A 73 7.33 -17.40 13.06
C GLY A 73 6.90 -16.72 11.77
N LEU A 74 7.49 -17.11 10.63
CA LEU A 74 7.08 -16.61 9.32
C LEU A 74 5.64 -17.01 8.96
N ALA A 75 5.21 -18.22 9.31
CA ALA A 75 3.81 -18.63 9.11
C ALA A 75 2.86 -17.78 9.98
N ALA A 76 3.22 -17.49 11.22
CA ALA A 76 2.45 -16.61 12.10
C ALA A 76 2.41 -15.16 11.58
N LEU A 77 3.53 -14.64 11.06
CA LEU A 77 3.60 -13.30 10.45
C LEU A 77 2.67 -13.19 9.26
N ARG A 78 2.73 -14.14 8.32
CA ARG A 78 1.96 -14.10 7.06
C ARG A 78 0.44 -14.22 7.27
N ARG A 79 0.00 -14.72 8.41
CA ARG A 79 -1.42 -14.66 8.81
C ARG A 79 -1.88 -13.24 9.12
N ARG A 80 -0.97 -12.40 9.64
CA ARG A 80 -1.27 -11.05 10.13
C ARG A 80 -0.88 -9.96 9.13
N VAL A 81 0.08 -10.25 8.24
CA VAL A 81 0.63 -9.31 7.25
C VAL A 81 0.44 -9.91 5.86
N GLY A 82 -0.59 -9.47 5.16
CA GLY A 82 -0.88 -9.91 3.81
C GLY A 82 -0.15 -9.06 2.77
N LEU A 83 0.26 -9.66 1.66
CA LEU A 83 0.91 -8.98 0.54
C LEU A 83 0.16 -9.24 -0.77
N VAL A 84 -0.11 -8.17 -1.51
CA VAL A 84 -0.66 -8.20 -2.87
C VAL A 84 0.40 -7.67 -3.82
N PHE A 85 0.78 -8.48 -4.82
CA PHE A 85 1.78 -8.14 -5.82
C PHE A 85 1.23 -7.20 -6.90
N GLN A 86 2.11 -6.45 -7.53
CA GLN A 86 1.77 -5.54 -8.63
C GLN A 86 1.05 -6.24 -9.78
N ASN A 87 1.58 -7.40 -10.22
CA ASN A 87 0.98 -8.21 -11.28
C ASN A 87 0.12 -9.34 -10.68
N PRO A 88 -1.22 -9.31 -10.82
CA PRO A 88 -2.11 -10.32 -10.28
C PRO A 88 -1.90 -11.72 -10.90
N ASP A 89 -1.40 -11.81 -12.14
CA ASP A 89 -1.15 -13.11 -12.79
C ASP A 89 0.00 -13.90 -12.13
N ARG A 90 0.80 -13.26 -11.27
CA ARG A 90 1.83 -13.93 -10.46
C ARG A 90 1.28 -14.47 -9.14
N GLN A 91 0.05 -14.10 -8.78
CA GLN A 91 -0.55 -14.44 -7.49
C GLN A 91 -1.73 -15.40 -7.66
N LEU A 92 -2.51 -15.27 -8.73
CA LEU A 92 -3.68 -16.10 -9.01
C LEU A 92 -3.26 -17.38 -9.78
N PHE A 93 -3.67 -18.53 -9.28
CA PHE A 93 -3.25 -19.82 -9.84
C PHE A 93 -4.36 -20.88 -9.88
N SER A 94 -5.51 -20.65 -9.24
CA SER A 94 -6.61 -21.61 -9.16
C SER A 94 -7.53 -21.55 -10.39
N ALA A 95 -8.37 -22.55 -10.58
CA ALA A 95 -9.29 -22.60 -11.71
C ALA A 95 -10.43 -21.57 -11.59
N SER A 96 -10.93 -21.32 -10.38
CA SER A 96 -12.02 -20.38 -10.11
C SER A 96 -11.66 -19.37 -9.02
N VAL A 97 -12.41 -18.26 -8.97
CA VAL A 97 -12.24 -17.20 -7.97
C VAL A 97 -12.41 -17.74 -6.56
N VAL A 98 -13.46 -18.54 -6.30
CA VAL A 98 -13.72 -19.07 -4.97
C VAL A 98 -12.61 -20.02 -4.50
N GLU A 99 -12.05 -20.82 -5.40
CA GLU A 99 -10.92 -21.70 -5.07
C GLU A 99 -9.67 -20.89 -4.72
N ASP A 100 -9.37 -19.85 -5.49
CA ASP A 100 -8.20 -19.01 -5.25
C ASP A 100 -8.30 -18.27 -3.90
N VAL A 101 -9.46 -17.67 -3.60
CA VAL A 101 -9.68 -16.97 -2.32
C VAL A 101 -9.72 -17.94 -1.14
N SER A 102 -10.13 -19.19 -1.34
CA SER A 102 -10.18 -20.24 -0.29
C SER A 102 -8.79 -20.74 0.09
N PHE A 103 -7.80 -20.62 -0.77
CA PHE A 103 -6.48 -21.21 -0.59
C PHE A 103 -5.79 -20.79 0.72
N GLY A 104 -5.82 -19.50 1.04
CA GLY A 104 -5.25 -18.98 2.29
C GLY A 104 -5.92 -19.59 3.54
N PRO A 105 -7.23 -19.42 3.71
CA PRO A 105 -7.97 -20.01 4.85
C PRO A 105 -7.82 -21.53 4.99
N LEU A 106 -7.81 -22.28 3.89
CA LEU A 106 -7.57 -23.72 3.91
C LEU A 106 -6.18 -24.08 4.43
N ASN A 107 -5.15 -23.34 4.00
CA ASN A 107 -3.78 -23.53 4.51
C ASN A 107 -3.61 -23.13 5.98
N LEU A 108 -4.53 -22.34 6.54
CA LEU A 108 -4.60 -22.06 7.97
C LEU A 108 -5.21 -23.23 8.76
N GLY A 109 -5.71 -24.27 8.09
CA GLY A 109 -6.35 -25.44 8.72
C GLY A 109 -7.73 -25.12 9.28
N LEU A 110 -8.43 -24.13 8.74
CA LEU A 110 -9.79 -23.77 9.16
C LEU A 110 -10.80 -24.80 8.64
N ASP A 111 -11.87 -24.99 9.38
CA ASP A 111 -12.99 -25.85 8.95
C ASP A 111 -13.73 -25.24 7.74
N GLU A 112 -14.44 -26.10 7.00
CA GLU A 112 -15.08 -25.71 5.74
C GLU A 112 -16.14 -24.61 5.90
N ALA A 113 -16.88 -24.59 7.01
CA ALA A 113 -17.91 -23.59 7.28
C ALA A 113 -17.26 -22.20 7.50
N THR A 114 -16.18 -22.15 8.29
CA THR A 114 -15.38 -20.96 8.52
C THR A 114 -14.73 -20.45 7.21
N VAL A 115 -14.17 -21.36 6.40
CA VAL A 115 -13.60 -21.01 5.08
C VAL A 115 -14.67 -20.36 4.21
N ARG A 116 -15.83 -20.99 4.04
CA ARG A 116 -16.93 -20.44 3.23
C ARG A 116 -17.37 -19.04 3.72
N GLY A 117 -17.51 -18.85 5.02
CA GLY A 117 -17.86 -17.54 5.59
C GLY A 117 -16.84 -16.46 5.25
N ARG A 118 -15.55 -16.72 5.52
CA ARG A 118 -14.47 -15.78 5.25
C ARG A 118 -14.31 -15.43 3.77
N VAL A 119 -14.46 -16.43 2.89
CA VAL A 119 -14.42 -16.24 1.43
C VAL A 119 -15.58 -15.35 0.96
N ALA A 120 -16.80 -15.61 1.44
CA ALA A 120 -17.96 -14.80 1.09
C ALA A 120 -17.80 -13.34 1.55
N GLU A 121 -17.35 -13.12 2.78
CA GLU A 121 -17.06 -11.78 3.33
C GLU A 121 -15.97 -11.06 2.53
N ALA A 122 -14.86 -11.76 2.22
CA ALA A 122 -13.76 -11.19 1.46
C ALA A 122 -14.17 -10.80 0.03
N LEU A 123 -14.92 -11.66 -0.67
CA LEU A 123 -15.44 -11.35 -2.00
C LEU A 123 -16.45 -10.19 -1.98
N ALA A 124 -17.31 -10.13 -0.98
CA ALA A 124 -18.23 -9.01 -0.80
C ALA A 124 -17.47 -7.70 -0.54
N ALA A 125 -16.42 -7.73 0.29
CA ALA A 125 -15.60 -6.56 0.59
C ALA A 125 -14.95 -5.93 -0.65
N VAL A 126 -14.63 -6.72 -1.68
CA VAL A 126 -14.03 -6.24 -2.93
C VAL A 126 -15.02 -6.17 -4.11
N GLY A 127 -16.32 -6.40 -3.87
CA GLY A 127 -17.37 -6.35 -4.90
C GLY A 127 -17.24 -7.46 -5.96
N MET A 128 -16.83 -8.67 -5.55
CA MET A 128 -16.60 -9.81 -6.45
C MET A 128 -17.49 -11.03 -6.15
N SER A 129 -18.55 -10.87 -5.36
CA SER A 129 -19.44 -11.97 -4.94
C SER A 129 -20.07 -12.73 -6.11
N GLU A 130 -20.55 -12.00 -7.14
CA GLU A 130 -21.18 -12.61 -8.32
C GLU A 130 -20.21 -13.39 -9.20
N GLN A 131 -18.91 -13.07 -9.11
CA GLN A 131 -17.84 -13.68 -9.88
C GLN A 131 -17.23 -14.93 -9.18
N ALA A 132 -17.73 -15.31 -7.99
CA ALA A 132 -17.13 -16.38 -7.17
C ALA A 132 -16.85 -17.68 -7.93
N LYS A 133 -17.75 -18.10 -8.80
CA LYS A 133 -17.61 -19.35 -9.61
C LYS A 133 -16.94 -19.12 -10.97
N ARG A 134 -16.59 -17.87 -11.31
CA ARG A 134 -16.01 -17.54 -12.61
C ARG A 134 -14.56 -18.03 -12.70
N PRO A 135 -14.13 -18.57 -13.85
CA PRO A 135 -12.73 -18.90 -14.10
C PRO A 135 -11.84 -17.65 -13.98
N VAL A 136 -10.71 -17.78 -13.26
CA VAL A 136 -9.80 -16.65 -12.99
C VAL A 136 -9.26 -16.02 -14.28
N HIS A 137 -8.98 -16.83 -15.31
CA HIS A 137 -8.45 -16.35 -16.59
C HIS A 137 -9.46 -15.54 -17.43
N HIS A 138 -10.76 -15.58 -17.10
CA HIS A 138 -11.80 -14.77 -17.75
C HIS A 138 -12.00 -13.40 -17.10
N LEU A 139 -11.26 -13.08 -16.04
CA LEU A 139 -11.37 -11.80 -15.33
C LEU A 139 -10.57 -10.70 -16.04
N SER A 140 -11.08 -9.46 -15.99
CA SER A 140 -10.30 -8.27 -16.35
C SER A 140 -9.12 -8.08 -15.38
N PHE A 141 -8.12 -7.29 -15.78
CA PHE A 141 -6.96 -7.02 -14.93
C PHE A 141 -7.35 -6.41 -13.57
N GLY A 142 -8.30 -5.46 -13.55
CA GLY A 142 -8.82 -4.86 -12.32
C GLY A 142 -9.60 -5.86 -11.45
N GLN A 143 -10.39 -6.76 -12.07
CA GLN A 143 -11.07 -7.84 -11.36
C GLN A 143 -10.06 -8.81 -10.72
N LYS A 144 -9.01 -9.19 -11.45
CA LYS A 144 -7.92 -10.02 -10.93
C LYS A 144 -7.25 -9.38 -9.70
N LYS A 145 -6.95 -8.07 -9.75
CA LYS A 145 -6.40 -7.33 -8.58
C LYS A 145 -7.33 -7.40 -7.37
N ARG A 146 -8.64 -7.21 -7.57
CA ARG A 146 -9.62 -7.32 -6.47
C ARG A 146 -9.68 -8.75 -5.91
N VAL A 147 -9.57 -9.78 -6.74
CA VAL A 147 -9.50 -11.18 -6.27
C VAL A 147 -8.23 -11.44 -5.47
N CYS A 148 -7.06 -10.92 -5.88
CA CYS A 148 -5.83 -10.99 -5.09
C CYS A 148 -6.01 -10.38 -3.69
N ILE A 149 -6.67 -9.22 -3.62
CA ILE A 149 -6.98 -8.57 -2.33
C ILE A 149 -7.93 -9.43 -1.52
N ALA A 150 -9.00 -10.00 -2.12
CA ALA A 150 -9.92 -10.89 -1.44
C ALA A 150 -9.21 -12.12 -0.86
N GLY A 151 -8.29 -12.75 -1.61
CA GLY A 151 -7.51 -13.89 -1.14
C GLY A 151 -6.67 -13.58 0.11
N VAL A 152 -6.15 -12.35 0.19
CA VAL A 152 -5.44 -11.87 1.38
C VAL A 152 -6.42 -11.57 2.52
N LEU A 153 -7.53 -10.89 2.24
CA LEU A 153 -8.54 -10.51 3.25
C LEU A 153 -9.20 -11.72 3.90
N ALA A 154 -9.39 -12.82 3.17
CA ALA A 154 -9.94 -14.07 3.70
C ALA A 154 -9.10 -14.66 4.84
N MET A 155 -7.82 -14.27 4.95
CA MET A 155 -6.94 -14.60 6.08
C MET A 155 -7.12 -13.68 7.29
N GLN A 156 -7.91 -12.59 7.16
CA GLN A 156 -8.15 -11.55 8.20
C GLN A 156 -6.85 -10.90 8.71
N PRO A 157 -6.06 -10.27 7.83
CA PRO A 157 -4.79 -9.67 8.21
C PRO A 157 -4.99 -8.37 9.01
N GLU A 158 -4.01 -8.01 9.85
CA GLU A 158 -3.92 -6.71 10.51
C GLU A 158 -3.29 -5.65 9.60
N VAL A 159 -2.45 -6.10 8.66
CA VAL A 159 -1.73 -5.25 7.69
C VAL A 159 -1.96 -5.77 6.29
N LEU A 160 -2.34 -4.88 5.39
CA LEU A 160 -2.43 -5.13 3.96
C LEU A 160 -1.30 -4.36 3.25
N LEU A 161 -0.35 -5.09 2.70
CA LEU A 161 0.74 -4.56 1.88
C LEU A 161 0.34 -4.67 0.41
N LEU A 162 0.47 -3.58 -0.35
CA LEU A 162 0.07 -3.51 -1.76
C LEU A 162 1.22 -2.94 -2.59
N ASP A 163 1.71 -3.73 -3.54
CA ASP A 163 2.78 -3.25 -4.43
C ASP A 163 2.17 -2.64 -5.69
N GLU A 164 2.34 -1.31 -5.88
CA GLU A 164 1.85 -0.51 -7.01
C GLU A 164 0.39 -0.88 -7.40
N PRO A 165 -0.60 -0.79 -6.46
CA PRO A 165 -1.94 -1.33 -6.70
C PRO A 165 -2.70 -0.62 -7.82
N MET A 166 -2.40 0.65 -8.10
CA MET A 166 -3.07 1.46 -9.12
C MET A 166 -2.49 1.25 -10.53
N ALA A 167 -1.31 0.61 -10.64
CA ALA A 167 -0.65 0.41 -11.93
C ALA A 167 -1.49 -0.47 -12.88
N GLY A 168 -1.63 -0.04 -14.14
CA GLY A 168 -2.37 -0.77 -15.18
C GLY A 168 -3.90 -0.69 -15.06
N LEU A 169 -4.45 0.14 -14.17
CA LEU A 169 -5.87 0.40 -14.04
C LEU A 169 -6.24 1.72 -14.71
N ASP A 170 -7.38 1.76 -15.39
CA ASP A 170 -8.00 3.00 -15.82
C ASP A 170 -8.59 3.80 -14.64
N ALA A 171 -9.02 5.04 -14.87
CA ALA A 171 -9.50 5.93 -13.82
C ALA A 171 -10.72 5.37 -13.07
N ALA A 172 -11.64 4.71 -13.75
CA ALA A 172 -12.83 4.11 -13.12
C ALA A 172 -12.43 2.95 -12.19
N MET A 173 -11.55 2.05 -12.66
CA MET A 173 -11.04 0.94 -11.88
C MET A 173 -10.20 1.42 -10.67
N GLN A 174 -9.39 2.49 -10.84
CA GLN A 174 -8.66 3.11 -9.73
C GLN A 174 -9.61 3.64 -8.66
N HIS A 175 -10.69 4.32 -9.08
CA HIS A 175 -11.70 4.84 -8.15
C HIS A 175 -12.39 3.71 -7.36
N GLU A 176 -12.80 2.63 -8.04
CA GLU A 176 -13.38 1.46 -7.39
C GLU A 176 -12.42 0.79 -6.39
N LEU A 177 -11.15 0.62 -6.77
CA LEU A 177 -10.15 0.04 -5.89
C LEU A 177 -9.89 0.93 -4.67
N LEU A 178 -9.83 2.25 -4.88
CA LEU A 178 -9.63 3.22 -3.81
C LEU A 178 -10.76 3.16 -2.78
N ALA A 179 -12.03 3.08 -3.25
CA ALA A 179 -13.18 2.93 -2.37
C ALA A 179 -13.13 1.64 -1.52
N VAL A 180 -12.57 0.55 -2.09
CA VAL A 180 -12.30 -0.69 -1.32
C VAL A 180 -11.25 -0.43 -0.25
N LEU A 181 -10.11 0.18 -0.59
CA LEU A 181 -9.03 0.45 0.36
C LEU A 181 -9.47 1.39 1.49
N ASP A 182 -10.24 2.43 1.17
CA ASP A 182 -10.78 3.37 2.17
C ASP A 182 -11.72 2.68 3.16
N ARG A 183 -12.58 1.77 2.67
CA ARG A 183 -13.44 0.97 3.52
C ARG A 183 -12.65 0.07 4.46
N LEU A 184 -11.61 -0.61 3.95
CA LEU A 184 -10.74 -1.49 4.74
C LEU A 184 -9.98 -0.69 5.80
N ALA A 185 -9.47 0.50 5.47
CA ALA A 185 -8.83 1.40 6.42
C ALA A 185 -9.82 1.84 7.51
N GLY A 186 -11.06 2.18 7.13
CA GLY A 186 -12.15 2.50 8.06
C GLY A 186 -12.53 1.36 9.01
N GLN A 187 -12.23 0.12 8.65
CA GLN A 187 -12.37 -1.07 9.50
C GLN A 187 -11.15 -1.32 10.41
N GLY A 188 -10.16 -0.45 10.39
CA GLY A 188 -8.97 -0.52 11.24
C GLY A 188 -7.81 -1.34 10.66
N ILE A 189 -7.91 -1.82 9.41
CA ILE A 189 -6.79 -2.50 8.74
C ILE A 189 -5.71 -1.46 8.42
N THR A 190 -4.47 -1.75 8.82
CA THR A 190 -3.32 -0.93 8.45
C THR A 190 -2.99 -1.17 6.97
N ILE A 191 -2.93 -0.12 6.16
CA ILE A 191 -2.61 -0.24 4.74
C ILE A 191 -1.26 0.39 4.46
N VAL A 192 -0.40 -0.36 3.77
CA VAL A 192 0.88 0.12 3.26
C VAL A 192 0.91 -0.15 1.76
N LEU A 193 0.91 0.90 0.95
CA LEU A 193 1.03 0.73 -0.50
C LEU A 193 2.30 1.39 -1.04
N SER A 194 2.88 0.79 -2.06
CA SER A 194 3.93 1.41 -2.83
C SER A 194 3.34 2.21 -3.99
N THR A 195 3.95 3.34 -4.29
CA THR A 195 3.61 4.16 -5.46
C THR A 195 4.77 5.04 -5.89
N HIS A 196 4.76 5.46 -7.16
CA HIS A 196 5.61 6.53 -7.68
C HIS A 196 4.80 7.82 -7.96
N ASP A 197 3.49 7.80 -7.72
CA ASP A 197 2.58 8.93 -7.92
C ASP A 197 2.51 9.78 -6.64
N VAL A 198 3.16 10.95 -6.68
CA VAL A 198 3.22 11.88 -5.54
C VAL A 198 1.88 12.53 -5.25
N ASP A 199 1.08 12.82 -6.28
CA ASP A 199 -0.24 13.42 -6.14
C ASP A 199 -1.20 12.45 -5.44
N PHE A 200 -1.17 11.19 -5.85
CA PHE A 200 -1.92 10.13 -5.21
C PHE A 200 -1.48 9.93 -3.75
N ALA A 201 -0.17 9.80 -3.48
CA ALA A 201 0.36 9.62 -2.13
C ALA A 201 -0.05 10.78 -1.21
N TYR A 202 0.09 12.02 -1.67
CA TYR A 202 -0.28 13.22 -0.92
C TYR A 202 -1.77 13.26 -0.60
N ARG A 203 -2.63 12.94 -1.57
CA ARG A 203 -4.08 12.97 -1.41
C ARG A 203 -4.59 11.90 -0.46
N TRP A 204 -4.05 10.67 -0.54
CA TRP A 204 -4.65 9.48 0.08
C TRP A 204 -4.03 9.08 1.42
N ALA A 205 -2.69 9.15 1.56
CA ALA A 205 -2.01 8.62 2.73
C ALA A 205 -2.19 9.47 4.00
N ASP A 206 -2.07 8.86 5.16
CA ASP A 206 -1.88 9.55 6.44
C ASP A 206 -0.39 9.83 6.67
N ASP A 207 0.47 8.83 6.36
CA ASP A 207 1.92 8.93 6.47
C ASP A 207 2.57 8.61 5.12
N ILE A 208 3.64 9.32 4.79
CA ILE A 208 4.45 9.10 3.59
C ILE A 208 5.87 8.75 4.01
N HIS A 209 6.40 7.68 3.42
CA HIS A 209 7.77 7.23 3.56
C HIS A 209 8.45 7.38 2.20
N LEU A 210 9.42 8.29 2.12
CA LEU A 210 10.10 8.63 0.88
C LEU A 210 11.33 7.78 0.68
N LEU A 211 11.31 6.91 -0.34
CA LEU A 211 12.37 5.97 -0.64
C LEU A 211 13.18 6.37 -1.87
N ALA A 212 14.51 6.29 -1.76
CA ALA A 212 15.43 6.40 -2.89
C ALA A 212 16.67 5.53 -2.65
N ALA A 213 17.17 4.88 -3.70
CA ALA A 213 18.38 4.07 -3.67
C ALA A 213 18.45 3.07 -2.49
N GLY A 214 17.33 2.42 -2.17
CA GLY A 214 17.24 1.45 -1.07
C GLY A 214 17.16 2.05 0.34
N ARG A 215 17.10 3.37 0.47
CA ARG A 215 17.04 4.09 1.75
C ARG A 215 15.69 4.79 1.93
N CYS A 216 15.22 4.88 3.16
CA CYS A 216 14.15 5.80 3.53
C CYS A 216 14.79 7.14 3.87
N LEU A 217 14.60 8.13 2.98
CA LEU A 217 15.17 9.48 3.14
C LEU A 217 14.43 10.31 4.18
N ALA A 218 13.09 10.13 4.26
CA ALA A 218 12.23 10.84 5.19
C ALA A 218 10.93 10.05 5.43
N SER A 219 10.37 10.21 6.63
CA SER A 219 9.03 9.74 7.00
C SER A 219 8.30 10.89 7.68
N PHE A 220 7.11 11.24 7.20
CA PHE A 220 6.36 12.41 7.66
C PHE A 220 4.86 12.20 7.46
N ALA A 221 4.04 12.94 8.21
CA ALA A 221 2.60 12.99 7.96
C ALA A 221 2.34 13.62 6.58
N ALA A 222 1.41 13.07 5.81
CA ALA A 222 1.18 13.53 4.44
C ALA A 222 0.87 15.05 4.37
N ALA A 223 0.25 15.62 5.39
CA ALA A 223 0.00 17.06 5.49
C ALA A 223 1.30 17.92 5.51
N GLU A 224 2.42 17.34 5.91
CA GLU A 224 3.73 18.01 5.98
C GLU A 224 4.48 18.01 4.64
N LEU A 225 3.96 17.26 3.63
CA LEU A 225 4.64 17.09 2.34
C LEU A 225 4.99 18.41 1.65
N PRO A 226 4.18 19.51 1.68
CA PRO A 226 4.56 20.79 1.09
C PRO A 226 5.89 21.36 1.62
N ALA A 227 6.24 21.07 2.86
CA ALA A 227 7.51 21.47 3.49
C ALA A 227 8.69 20.57 3.11
N GLN A 228 8.45 19.43 2.43
CA GLN A 228 9.47 18.40 2.12
C GLN A 228 10.08 18.55 0.72
N ALA A 229 10.04 19.74 0.10
CA ALA A 229 10.52 19.97 -1.27
C ALA A 229 11.97 19.50 -1.51
N ALA A 230 12.87 19.72 -0.53
CA ALA A 230 14.27 19.28 -0.62
C ALA A 230 14.40 17.74 -0.62
N ALA A 231 13.66 17.04 0.23
CA ALA A 231 13.67 15.59 0.31
C ALA A 231 13.05 14.98 -0.96
N LEU A 232 11.94 15.53 -1.47
CA LEU A 232 11.33 15.11 -2.74
C LEU A 232 12.31 15.24 -3.90
N LYS A 233 13.02 16.36 -4.00
CA LYS A 233 14.04 16.57 -5.04
C LYS A 233 15.16 15.54 -4.97
N LEU A 234 15.65 15.22 -3.76
CA LEU A 234 16.66 14.17 -3.57
C LEU A 234 16.16 12.79 -3.99
N ALA A 235 14.87 12.51 -3.82
CA ALA A 235 14.24 11.28 -4.26
C ALA A 235 13.83 11.28 -5.74
N GLY A 236 14.11 12.35 -6.49
CA GLY A 236 13.69 12.49 -7.88
C GLY A 236 12.16 12.60 -8.04
N GLN A 237 11.48 13.10 -7.02
CA GLN A 237 10.03 13.28 -7.03
C GLN A 237 9.67 14.77 -7.21
N PRO A 238 8.65 15.10 -8.00
CA PRO A 238 8.14 16.47 -8.11
C PRO A 238 7.37 16.86 -6.83
N LEU A 239 7.08 18.15 -6.67
CA LEU A 239 6.00 18.58 -5.78
C LEU A 239 4.64 18.14 -6.34
N PRO A 240 3.66 17.80 -5.48
CA PRO A 240 2.29 17.59 -5.95
C PRO A 240 1.76 18.77 -6.75
N ALA A 241 1.03 18.48 -7.82
CA ALA A 241 0.49 19.52 -8.72
C ALA A 241 -0.36 20.55 -7.97
N VAL A 242 -1.18 20.13 -7.00
CA VAL A 242 -1.99 21.03 -6.18
C VAL A 242 -1.13 21.96 -5.32
N VAL A 243 -0.01 21.47 -4.76
CA VAL A 243 0.91 22.26 -3.95
C VAL A 243 1.63 23.29 -4.81
N ALA A 244 2.11 22.88 -6.00
CA ALA A 244 2.76 23.78 -6.96
C ALA A 244 1.80 24.88 -7.44
N LEU A 245 0.55 24.53 -7.75
CA LEU A 245 -0.49 25.47 -8.16
C LEU A 245 -0.82 26.45 -7.03
N GLN A 246 -1.04 25.95 -5.81
CA GLN A 246 -1.33 26.79 -4.65
C GLN A 246 -0.21 27.80 -4.39
N GLY A 247 1.07 27.37 -4.50
CA GLY A 247 2.23 28.26 -4.39
C GLY A 247 2.27 29.32 -5.49
N ALA A 248 1.91 28.97 -6.73
CA ALA A 248 1.85 29.93 -7.85
C ALA A 248 0.71 30.97 -7.70
N LEU A 249 -0.42 30.58 -7.13
CA LEU A 249 -1.54 31.48 -6.80
C LEU A 249 -1.15 32.43 -5.67
N ALA A 250 -0.54 31.93 -4.60
CA ALA A 250 -0.05 32.74 -3.49
C ALA A 250 0.98 33.79 -3.93
N ALA A 251 1.89 33.44 -4.85
CA ALA A 251 2.87 34.38 -5.42
C ALA A 251 2.22 35.51 -6.24
N ARG A 252 0.96 35.37 -6.65
CA ARG A 252 0.15 36.40 -7.34
C ARG A 252 -0.80 37.14 -6.41
N GLY A 253 -0.70 36.91 -5.11
CA GLY A 253 -1.55 37.57 -4.11
C GLY A 253 -2.96 36.97 -4.00
N ILE A 254 -3.21 35.85 -4.67
CA ILE A 254 -4.46 35.09 -4.49
C ILE A 254 -4.26 34.25 -3.23
N ALA A 255 -5.02 34.55 -2.18
CA ALA A 255 -4.93 33.82 -0.93
C ALA A 255 -5.33 32.38 -1.19
N ALA A 256 -4.47 31.47 -0.79
CA ALA A 256 -4.80 30.06 -0.77
C ALA A 256 -4.71 29.66 0.70
N GLY A 257 -5.84 29.41 1.33
CA GLY A 257 -5.96 29.06 2.74
C GLY A 257 -4.99 27.96 3.23
N THR A 258 -5.44 27.01 4.01
CA THR A 258 -4.61 25.86 4.42
C THR A 258 -4.20 25.01 3.20
N PRO A 259 -3.02 24.32 3.23
CA PRO A 259 -2.58 23.48 2.12
C PRO A 259 -3.65 22.45 1.70
N ALA A 260 -4.13 22.58 0.46
CA ALA A 260 -5.11 21.65 -0.11
C ALA A 260 -4.44 20.35 -0.50
N ARG A 261 -5.10 19.21 -0.25
CA ARG A 261 -4.57 17.87 -0.58
C ARG A 261 -5.09 17.35 -1.92
N SER A 262 -6.05 18.06 -2.56
CA SER A 262 -6.56 17.74 -3.88
C SER A 262 -6.94 19.00 -4.63
N LEU A 263 -7.06 18.91 -5.94
CA LEU A 263 -7.52 20.03 -6.78
C LEU A 263 -8.95 20.44 -6.40
N ASP A 264 -9.83 19.50 -6.14
CA ASP A 264 -11.21 19.79 -5.72
C ASP A 264 -11.25 20.58 -4.42
N ALA A 265 -10.40 20.21 -3.44
CA ALA A 265 -10.28 20.93 -2.18
C ALA A 265 -9.76 22.36 -2.40
N LEU A 266 -8.81 22.55 -3.31
CA LEU A 266 -8.30 23.88 -3.66
C LEU A 266 -9.38 24.74 -4.34
N LEU A 267 -10.10 24.18 -5.31
CA LEU A 267 -11.20 24.86 -6.01
C LEU A 267 -12.31 25.29 -5.04
N ALA A 268 -12.67 24.41 -4.10
CA ALA A 268 -13.65 24.75 -3.06
C ALA A 268 -13.19 25.90 -2.16
N GLN A 269 -11.90 25.98 -1.81
CA GLN A 269 -11.36 27.12 -1.06
C GLN A 269 -11.45 28.44 -1.83
N LEU A 270 -11.08 28.42 -3.12
CA LEU A 270 -11.11 29.62 -3.99
C LEU A 270 -12.56 30.13 -4.18
N SER A 271 -13.52 29.24 -4.39
CA SER A 271 -14.94 29.64 -4.55
C SER A 271 -15.55 30.26 -3.29
N LEU A 272 -15.05 29.91 -2.10
CA LEU A 272 -15.50 30.51 -0.84
C LEU A 272 -14.92 31.91 -0.61
N GLU A 273 -13.78 32.23 -1.20
CA GLU A 273 -13.15 33.56 -1.10
C GLU A 273 -13.80 34.57 -2.05
N GLU A 274 -14.26 34.15 -3.23
CA GLU A 274 -15.02 35.03 -4.17
C GLU A 274 -16.40 35.44 -3.63
N ALA A 275 -16.93 34.69 -2.64
CA ALA A 275 -18.24 34.98 -2.03
C ALA A 275 -18.15 35.92 -0.80
N ARG A 276 -16.97 36.39 -0.43
CA ARG A 276 -16.71 37.36 0.66
C ARG A 276 -16.30 38.72 0.15
#